data_460fff923813630d2c08901453f103e3
#
_entry.id   460fff923813630d2c08901453f103e3
#
_cell.length_a   1.000
_cell.length_b   1.000
_cell.length_c   1.000
_cell.angle_alpha   90.00
_cell.angle_beta   90.00
_cell.angle_gamma   90.00
#
_symmetry.space_group_name_H-M   'P 1'
#
loop_
_entity.id
_entity.type
_entity.pdbx_description
1 polymer ?
#
loop_
_entity_poly.entity_id
_entity_poly.type
_entity_poly.pdbx_seq_one_letter_code
_entity_poly.pdbx_strand_id
1 'polypeptide(L)'
;MPYHLSGGTAFLDRGEVKDALAWLRMLANPDDDAAFLRAVQSPGRGVGATTLAKLAELSRNAGMPMSRAIESIGLLKQLAPRAAAALSGFADLVRGLRAEAARLPPAELVRVLNERSGLLAALRAQCKTEEMFRIRRGNLDELADWFDGARGGAGPGELAASLALLSHADKGEPGNQVRLMSLHAAKGLEFRYVFIIGVDADTLPHEASVEEGRIDEERRLLYVGITRAKEQLWLSYPREAQRWGERLKLVPSRFLAELPAEELQRDGADPVADAEHKKARANAGFAAIQALLDG
;
A
#
# COMPACT_ATOMS: atom_id res chain seq x y z
N MET A 1 13.89 13.26 -5.91
CA MET A 1 13.36 14.15 -4.85
C MET A 1 12.83 13.26 -3.75
N PRO A 2 13.28 13.38 -2.50
CA PRO A 2 12.79 12.55 -1.41
C PRO A 2 11.33 12.88 -1.09
N TYR A 3 10.53 11.86 -0.77
CA TYR A 3 9.13 12.03 -0.39
C TYR A 3 8.79 11.16 0.82
N HIS A 4 7.74 11.57 1.54
CA HIS A 4 7.16 10.83 2.66
C HIS A 4 5.67 10.63 2.41
N LEU A 5 5.19 9.39 2.49
CA LEU A 5 3.78 9.04 2.32
C LEU A 5 3.11 8.95 3.68
N SER A 6 2.07 9.77 3.91
CA SER A 6 1.32 9.80 5.18
C SER A 6 -0.18 9.59 4.93
N GLY A 7 -0.82 8.82 5.79
CA GLY A 7 -2.28 8.88 5.96
C GLY A 7 -3.18 8.25 4.93
N GLY A 8 -2.73 7.19 4.33
CA GLY A 8 -3.65 6.11 3.94
C GLY A 8 -3.28 4.92 4.83
N THR A 9 -4.13 3.91 4.95
CA THR A 9 -3.58 2.61 5.30
C THR A 9 -2.52 2.37 4.23
N ALA A 10 -1.23 2.53 4.59
CA ALA A 10 -0.16 2.37 3.63
C ALA A 10 -0.44 1.05 2.91
N PHE A 11 -0.17 0.97 1.61
CA PHE A 11 -0.42 -0.25 0.85
C PHE A 11 0.04 -1.49 1.64
N LEU A 12 1.20 -1.38 2.30
CA LEU A 12 1.78 -2.41 3.15
C LEU A 12 1.00 -2.66 4.45
N ASP A 13 0.10 -1.77 4.86
CA ASP A 13 -0.74 -1.92 6.06
C ASP A 13 -2.05 -2.65 5.79
N ARG A 14 -2.42 -2.86 4.52
CA ARG A 14 -3.61 -3.63 4.14
C ARG A 14 -3.49 -5.08 4.63
N GLY A 15 -4.56 -5.61 5.18
CA GLY A 15 -4.58 -6.93 5.83
C GLY A 15 -4.04 -8.04 4.94
N GLU A 16 -4.56 -8.13 3.69
CA GLU A 16 -4.13 -9.12 2.69
C GLU A 16 -2.66 -8.97 2.28
N VAL A 17 -2.16 -7.74 2.20
CA VAL A 17 -0.75 -7.46 1.88
C VAL A 17 0.15 -7.89 3.03
N LYS A 18 -0.21 -7.55 4.28
CA LYS A 18 0.51 -8.01 5.48
C LYS A 18 0.54 -9.54 5.58
N ASP A 19 -0.56 -10.20 5.20
CA ASP A 19 -0.62 -11.66 5.22
C ASP A 19 0.34 -12.27 4.19
N ALA A 20 0.34 -11.78 2.95
CA ALA A 20 1.26 -12.24 1.91
C ALA A 20 2.73 -11.95 2.28
N LEU A 21 3.02 -10.76 2.84
CA LEU A 21 4.36 -10.41 3.31
C LEU A 21 4.84 -11.31 4.46
N ALA A 22 3.96 -11.70 5.38
CA ALA A 22 4.30 -12.64 6.45
C ALA A 22 4.72 -14.00 5.89
N TRP A 23 4.01 -14.50 4.87
CA TRP A 23 4.39 -15.72 4.18
C TRP A 23 5.77 -15.59 3.51
N LEU A 24 6.03 -14.52 2.79
CA LEU A 24 7.31 -14.28 2.12
C LEU A 24 8.46 -14.20 3.13
N ARG A 25 8.26 -13.47 4.24
CA ARG A 25 9.24 -13.35 5.31
C ARG A 25 9.56 -14.70 5.95
N MET A 26 8.53 -15.50 6.26
CA MET A 26 8.70 -16.83 6.83
C MET A 26 9.41 -17.80 5.86
N LEU A 27 9.17 -17.68 4.55
CA LEU A 27 9.87 -18.49 3.55
C LEU A 27 11.36 -18.11 3.49
N ALA A 28 11.66 -16.82 3.58
CA ALA A 28 13.01 -16.29 3.50
C ALA A 28 13.82 -16.50 4.79
N ASN A 29 13.17 -16.27 5.94
CA ASN A 29 13.79 -16.42 7.24
C ASN A 29 12.97 -17.36 8.13
N PRO A 30 13.40 -18.61 8.27
CA PRO A 30 12.75 -19.57 9.15
C PRO A 30 12.73 -19.18 10.64
N ASP A 31 13.58 -18.26 11.06
CA ASP A 31 13.71 -17.83 12.43
C ASP A 31 12.75 -16.66 12.77
N ASP A 32 11.94 -16.20 11.81
CA ASP A 32 10.93 -15.16 12.00
C ASP A 32 9.63 -15.73 12.57
N ASP A 33 9.59 -15.93 13.88
CA ASP A 33 8.40 -16.44 14.58
C ASP A 33 7.19 -15.51 14.47
N ALA A 34 7.37 -14.21 14.31
CA ALA A 34 6.27 -13.27 14.10
C ALA A 34 5.60 -13.49 12.73
N ALA A 35 6.40 -13.68 11.71
CA ALA A 35 5.92 -14.03 10.37
C ALA A 35 5.25 -15.41 10.35
N PHE A 36 5.83 -16.40 11.05
CA PHE A 36 5.25 -17.73 11.21
C PHE A 36 3.86 -17.65 11.86
N LEU A 37 3.72 -16.96 13.00
CA LEU A 37 2.46 -16.82 13.71
C LEU A 37 1.37 -16.21 12.83
N ARG A 38 1.70 -15.21 12.01
CA ARG A 38 0.74 -14.61 11.10
C ARG A 38 0.39 -15.56 9.96
N ALA A 39 1.37 -16.19 9.32
CA ALA A 39 1.17 -17.07 8.17
C ALA A 39 0.35 -18.34 8.54
N VAL A 40 0.54 -18.92 9.72
CA VAL A 40 -0.22 -20.10 10.16
C VAL A 40 -1.68 -19.76 10.47
N GLN A 41 -1.97 -18.50 10.85
CA GLN A 41 -3.31 -18.02 11.16
C GLN A 41 -4.04 -17.42 9.96
N SER A 42 -3.32 -17.04 8.91
CA SER A 42 -3.91 -16.44 7.71
C SER A 42 -3.47 -17.18 6.43
N PRO A 43 -4.40 -17.95 5.82
CA PRO A 43 -5.76 -18.28 6.28
C PRO A 43 -5.77 -19.23 7.49
N GLY A 44 -6.86 -19.19 8.26
CA GLY A 44 -7.04 -20.05 9.44
C GLY A 44 -7.01 -21.54 9.10
N ARG A 45 -6.21 -22.30 9.84
CA ARG A 45 -5.98 -23.76 9.64
C ARG A 45 -6.47 -24.60 10.80
N GLY A 46 -7.35 -24.06 11.65
CA GLY A 46 -7.83 -24.76 12.84
C GLY A 46 -6.77 -24.88 13.96
N VAL A 47 -5.72 -24.07 13.90
CA VAL A 47 -4.70 -24.00 14.95
C VAL A 47 -5.02 -22.78 15.83
N GLY A 48 -5.57 -23.02 17.01
CA GLY A 48 -5.99 -21.96 17.93
C GLY A 48 -4.84 -21.40 18.77
N ALA A 49 -5.12 -20.31 19.48
CA ALA A 49 -4.15 -19.59 20.32
C ALA A 49 -3.49 -20.50 21.38
N THR A 50 -4.26 -21.40 22.00
CA THR A 50 -3.74 -22.35 23.01
C THR A 50 -2.71 -23.30 22.40
N THR A 51 -2.95 -23.80 21.20
CA THR A 51 -2.01 -24.67 20.48
C THR A 51 -0.73 -23.92 20.12
N LEU A 52 -0.86 -22.68 19.63
CA LEU A 52 0.30 -21.84 19.30
C LEU A 52 1.11 -21.47 20.54
N ALA A 53 0.46 -21.20 21.68
CA ALA A 53 1.16 -20.95 22.93
C ALA A 53 1.94 -22.20 23.39
N LYS A 54 1.35 -23.40 23.28
CA LYS A 54 2.04 -24.65 23.60
C LYS A 54 3.19 -24.94 22.64
N LEU A 55 3.00 -24.70 21.34
CA LEU A 55 4.08 -24.82 20.34
C LEU A 55 5.23 -23.85 20.64
N ALA A 56 4.94 -22.61 21.02
CA ALA A 56 5.95 -21.60 21.39
C ALA A 56 6.74 -22.02 22.65
N GLU A 57 6.07 -22.64 23.63
CA GLU A 57 6.74 -23.22 24.81
C GLU A 57 7.69 -24.37 24.41
N LEU A 58 7.21 -25.32 23.60
CA LEU A 58 8.00 -26.45 23.13
C LEU A 58 9.20 -26.02 22.28
N SER A 59 8.99 -25.03 21.42
CA SER A 59 10.01 -24.41 20.56
C SER A 59 11.12 -23.77 21.41
N ARG A 60 10.75 -22.97 22.41
CA ARG A 60 11.72 -22.34 23.34
C ARG A 60 12.51 -23.38 24.12
N ASN A 61 11.85 -24.41 24.65
CA ASN A 61 12.50 -25.48 25.41
C ASN A 61 13.48 -26.30 24.56
N ALA A 62 13.21 -26.40 23.25
CA ALA A 62 14.06 -27.07 22.29
C ALA A 62 15.14 -26.17 21.66
N GLY A 63 15.15 -24.87 22.00
CA GLY A 63 16.10 -23.90 21.46
C GLY A 63 16.02 -23.70 19.95
N MET A 64 14.82 -23.82 19.36
CA MET A 64 14.61 -23.69 17.92
C MET A 64 13.39 -22.81 17.61
N PRO A 65 13.34 -22.16 16.41
CA PRO A 65 12.19 -21.37 16.01
C PRO A 65 10.94 -22.22 15.75
N MET A 66 9.75 -21.61 15.87
CA MET A 66 8.46 -22.31 15.73
C MET A 66 8.30 -22.95 14.35
N SER A 67 8.81 -22.31 13.31
CA SER A 67 8.76 -22.85 11.94
C SER A 67 9.53 -24.16 11.77
N ARG A 68 10.60 -24.37 12.54
CA ARG A 68 11.37 -25.62 12.58
C ARG A 68 10.76 -26.63 13.57
N ALA A 69 10.17 -26.12 14.65
CA ALA A 69 9.51 -27.00 15.64
C ALA A 69 8.37 -27.81 15.01
N ILE A 70 7.64 -27.27 14.05
CA ILE A 70 6.56 -27.97 13.34
C ILE A 70 7.08 -29.07 12.37
N GLU A 71 8.35 -29.07 12.05
CA GLU A 71 8.99 -30.14 11.24
C GLU A 71 9.44 -31.32 12.13
N SER A 72 9.46 -31.13 13.46
CA SER A 72 9.83 -32.14 14.42
C SER A 72 8.65 -33.02 14.83
N ILE A 73 8.62 -34.26 14.38
CA ILE A 73 7.61 -35.25 14.74
C ILE A 73 7.52 -35.43 16.27
N GLY A 74 8.67 -35.39 16.99
CA GLY A 74 8.73 -35.52 18.42
C GLY A 74 8.04 -34.41 19.19
N LEU A 75 8.15 -33.17 18.71
CA LEU A 75 7.47 -32.01 19.28
C LEU A 75 5.97 -32.01 18.94
N LEU A 76 5.61 -32.33 17.68
CA LEU A 76 4.21 -32.39 17.26
C LEU A 76 3.41 -33.47 18.05
N LYS A 77 4.02 -34.57 18.44
CA LYS A 77 3.37 -35.61 19.28
C LYS A 77 2.96 -35.11 20.69
N GLN A 78 3.49 -33.97 21.13
CA GLN A 78 3.14 -33.36 22.40
C GLN A 78 1.92 -32.41 22.31
N LEU A 79 1.39 -32.26 21.12
CA LEU A 79 0.19 -31.47 20.82
C LEU A 79 -1.03 -32.40 20.64
N ALA A 80 -2.23 -31.82 20.68
CA ALA A 80 -3.45 -32.57 20.37
C ALA A 80 -3.38 -33.11 18.92
N PRO A 81 -3.85 -34.34 18.64
CA PRO A 81 -3.68 -34.99 17.33
C PRO A 81 -4.17 -34.16 16.14
N ARG A 82 -5.31 -33.50 16.30
CA ARG A 82 -5.86 -32.63 15.25
C ARG A 82 -4.96 -31.42 14.97
N ALA A 83 -4.40 -30.81 15.99
CA ALA A 83 -3.50 -29.67 15.87
C ALA A 83 -2.14 -30.10 15.29
N ALA A 84 -1.62 -31.26 15.71
CA ALA A 84 -0.41 -31.83 15.16
C ALA A 84 -0.54 -32.12 13.66
N ALA A 85 -1.66 -32.70 13.23
CA ALA A 85 -1.95 -32.95 11.82
C ALA A 85 -2.03 -31.66 11.01
N ALA A 86 -2.71 -30.62 11.52
CA ALA A 86 -2.82 -29.33 10.87
C ALA A 86 -1.43 -28.63 10.71
N LEU A 87 -0.60 -28.68 11.75
CA LEU A 87 0.75 -28.12 11.71
C LEU A 87 1.70 -28.92 10.80
N SER A 88 1.57 -30.25 10.77
CA SER A 88 2.31 -31.09 9.82
C SER A 88 1.97 -30.74 8.37
N GLY A 89 0.66 -30.62 8.05
CA GLY A 89 0.24 -30.19 6.71
C GLY A 89 0.72 -28.79 6.36
N PHE A 90 0.79 -27.90 7.35
CA PHE A 90 1.36 -26.57 7.16
C PHE A 90 2.87 -26.63 6.88
N ALA A 91 3.62 -27.51 7.59
CA ALA A 91 5.05 -27.72 7.35
C ALA A 91 5.32 -28.25 5.93
N ASP A 92 4.49 -29.18 5.45
CA ASP A 92 4.60 -29.72 4.09
C ASP A 92 4.36 -28.64 3.02
N LEU A 93 3.34 -27.78 3.24
CA LEU A 93 3.06 -26.65 2.37
C LEU A 93 4.24 -25.66 2.33
N VAL A 94 4.79 -25.30 3.48
CA VAL A 94 5.95 -24.40 3.60
C VAL A 94 7.17 -24.98 2.87
N ARG A 95 7.41 -26.27 3.04
CA ARG A 95 8.51 -26.97 2.35
C ARG A 95 8.34 -26.92 0.83
N GLY A 96 7.12 -27.16 0.33
CA GLY A 96 6.80 -27.05 -1.09
C GLY A 96 7.02 -25.65 -1.64
N LEU A 97 6.56 -24.62 -0.93
CA LEU A 97 6.74 -23.22 -1.33
C LEU A 97 8.20 -22.77 -1.30
N ARG A 98 9.00 -23.25 -0.34
CA ARG A 98 10.46 -23.02 -0.32
C ARG A 98 11.17 -23.61 -1.54
N ALA A 99 10.77 -24.81 -1.96
CA ALA A 99 11.31 -25.43 -3.16
C ALA A 99 10.98 -24.63 -4.42
N GLU A 100 9.81 -24.00 -4.49
CA GLU A 100 9.41 -23.13 -5.59
C GLU A 100 10.13 -21.79 -5.53
N ALA A 101 10.33 -21.22 -4.34
CA ALA A 101 11.05 -19.95 -4.15
C ALA A 101 12.50 -20.02 -4.70
N ALA A 102 13.10 -21.22 -4.76
CA ALA A 102 14.41 -21.41 -5.34
C ALA A 102 14.42 -21.44 -6.88
N ARG A 103 13.26 -21.47 -7.54
CA ARG A 103 13.13 -21.68 -8.99
C ARG A 103 12.36 -20.58 -9.71
N LEU A 104 11.38 -19.98 -9.03
CA LEU A 104 10.47 -19.02 -9.63
C LEU A 104 11.01 -17.59 -9.53
N PRO A 105 10.74 -16.75 -10.53
CA PRO A 105 10.92 -15.31 -10.39
C PRO A 105 10.11 -14.77 -9.21
N PRO A 106 10.55 -13.69 -8.55
CA PRO A 106 9.89 -13.18 -7.35
C PRO A 106 8.40 -12.89 -7.52
N ALA A 107 7.99 -12.22 -8.59
CA ALA A 107 6.58 -11.92 -8.87
C ALA A 107 5.73 -13.19 -9.05
N GLU A 108 6.25 -14.18 -9.74
CA GLU A 108 5.56 -15.46 -9.93
C GLU A 108 5.45 -16.23 -8.62
N LEU A 109 6.49 -16.20 -7.78
CA LEU A 109 6.44 -16.78 -6.44
C LEU A 109 5.32 -16.16 -5.60
N VAL A 110 5.14 -14.83 -5.64
CA VAL A 110 4.04 -14.16 -4.91
C VAL A 110 2.68 -14.67 -5.40
N ARG A 111 2.49 -14.81 -6.71
CA ARG A 111 1.23 -15.32 -7.28
C ARG A 111 0.97 -16.77 -6.86
N VAL A 112 1.95 -17.64 -7.00
CA VAL A 112 1.87 -19.05 -6.59
C VAL A 112 1.63 -19.17 -5.08
N LEU A 113 2.31 -18.37 -4.27
CA LEU A 113 2.12 -18.32 -2.83
C LEU A 113 0.67 -17.95 -2.48
N ASN A 114 0.12 -16.90 -3.08
CA ASN A 114 -1.25 -16.44 -2.80
C ASN A 114 -2.29 -17.53 -3.09
N GLU A 115 -2.09 -18.33 -4.13
CA GLU A 115 -2.96 -19.44 -4.48
C GLU A 115 -2.76 -20.64 -3.54
N ARG A 116 -1.54 -21.16 -3.45
CA ARG A 116 -1.24 -22.40 -2.72
C ARG A 116 -1.38 -22.27 -1.21
N SER A 117 -1.10 -21.10 -0.65
CA SER A 117 -1.35 -20.84 0.77
C SER A 117 -2.83 -20.84 1.12
N GLY A 118 -3.72 -20.68 0.13
CA GLY A 118 -5.15 -20.50 0.31
C GLY A 118 -5.56 -19.06 0.65
N LEU A 119 -4.64 -18.09 0.58
CA LEU A 119 -4.94 -16.68 0.84
C LEU A 119 -6.04 -16.15 -0.08
N LEU A 120 -5.96 -16.42 -1.40
CA LEU A 120 -6.99 -15.98 -2.35
C LEU A 120 -8.36 -16.59 -2.06
N ALA A 121 -8.41 -17.88 -1.74
CA ALA A 121 -9.66 -18.56 -1.40
C ALA A 121 -10.30 -17.99 -0.11
N ALA A 122 -9.46 -17.74 0.92
CA ALA A 122 -9.92 -17.15 2.17
C ALA A 122 -10.37 -15.69 1.96
N LEU A 123 -9.64 -14.92 1.14
CA LEU A 123 -9.99 -13.56 0.79
C LEU A 123 -11.35 -13.51 0.09
N ARG A 124 -11.56 -14.40 -0.86
CA ARG A 124 -12.85 -14.55 -1.56
C ARG A 124 -14.00 -14.85 -0.59
N ALA A 125 -13.80 -15.77 0.35
CA ALA A 125 -14.80 -16.14 1.35
C ALA A 125 -15.13 -15.00 2.34
N GLN A 126 -14.19 -14.08 2.58
CA GLN A 126 -14.37 -12.93 3.47
C GLN A 126 -15.07 -11.75 2.80
N CYS A 127 -15.01 -11.65 1.48
CA CYS A 127 -15.58 -10.54 0.73
C CYS A 127 -17.08 -10.74 0.51
N LYS A 128 -17.88 -9.73 0.89
CA LYS A 128 -19.34 -9.76 0.70
C LYS A 128 -19.77 -9.54 -0.75
N THR A 129 -18.96 -8.82 -1.53
CA THR A 129 -19.22 -8.47 -2.93
C THR A 129 -18.05 -8.88 -3.82
N GLU A 130 -18.35 -9.12 -5.11
CA GLU A 130 -17.32 -9.38 -6.13
C GLU A 130 -16.35 -8.21 -6.28
N GLU A 131 -16.87 -7.00 -6.20
CA GLU A 131 -16.07 -5.79 -6.31
C GLU A 131 -15.05 -5.68 -5.16
N MET A 132 -15.47 -5.93 -3.91
CA MET A 132 -14.56 -5.95 -2.76
C MET A 132 -13.47 -7.01 -2.95
N PHE A 133 -13.80 -8.18 -3.47
CA PHE A 133 -12.81 -9.22 -3.77
C PHE A 133 -11.85 -8.77 -4.87
N ARG A 134 -12.35 -8.17 -5.95
CA ARG A 134 -11.52 -7.66 -7.05
C ARG A 134 -10.51 -6.60 -6.57
N ILE A 135 -10.95 -5.65 -5.73
CA ILE A 135 -10.08 -4.62 -5.16
C ILE A 135 -8.99 -5.26 -4.30
N ARG A 136 -9.35 -6.13 -3.37
CA ARG A 136 -8.39 -6.76 -2.45
C ARG A 136 -7.45 -7.74 -3.16
N ARG A 137 -7.92 -8.45 -4.18
CA ARG A 137 -7.09 -9.26 -5.07
C ARG A 137 -6.10 -8.38 -5.83
N GLY A 138 -6.57 -7.25 -6.38
CA GLY A 138 -5.71 -6.28 -7.06
C GLY A 138 -4.55 -5.79 -6.18
N ASN A 139 -4.74 -5.69 -4.85
CA ASN A 139 -3.64 -5.37 -3.93
C ASN A 139 -2.57 -6.48 -3.88
N LEU A 140 -2.96 -7.74 -3.97
CA LEU A 140 -2.01 -8.86 -4.03
C LEU A 140 -1.30 -8.95 -5.39
N ASP A 141 -1.98 -8.61 -6.48
CA ASP A 141 -1.40 -8.53 -7.81
C ASP A 141 -0.40 -7.35 -7.88
N GLU A 142 -0.75 -6.19 -7.32
CA GLU A 142 0.15 -5.02 -7.19
C GLU A 142 1.40 -5.37 -6.38
N LEU A 143 1.26 -6.14 -5.29
CA LEU A 143 2.41 -6.62 -4.53
C LEU A 143 3.34 -7.48 -5.40
N ALA A 144 2.79 -8.37 -6.23
CA ALA A 144 3.57 -9.19 -7.15
C ALA A 144 4.32 -8.32 -8.18
N ASP A 145 3.66 -7.31 -8.73
CA ASP A 145 4.25 -6.39 -9.71
C ASP A 145 5.37 -5.53 -9.10
N TRP A 146 5.29 -5.19 -7.81
CA TRP A 146 6.40 -4.53 -7.10
C TRP A 146 7.66 -5.39 -7.09
N PHE A 147 7.51 -6.71 -6.94
CA PHE A 147 8.64 -7.65 -6.99
C PHE A 147 9.21 -7.80 -8.40
N ASP A 148 8.41 -7.61 -9.44
CA ASP A 148 8.86 -7.63 -10.84
C ASP A 148 9.68 -6.38 -11.19
N GLY A 149 9.28 -5.22 -10.64
CA GLY A 149 9.96 -3.93 -10.83
C GLY A 149 11.29 -3.77 -10.10
N ALA A 150 11.56 -4.60 -9.10
CA ALA A 150 12.79 -4.56 -8.31
C ALA A 150 13.99 -5.10 -9.10
N ARG A 151 14.58 -4.26 -9.95
CA ARG A 151 15.78 -4.55 -10.73
C ARG A 151 17.00 -4.70 -9.80
N GLY A 152 17.55 -5.90 -9.68
CA GLY A 152 18.81 -6.07 -8.95
C GLY A 152 19.14 -7.49 -8.52
N GLY A 153 18.33 -8.49 -8.86
CA GLY A 153 18.62 -9.89 -8.49
C GLY A 153 18.44 -10.19 -7.00
N ALA A 154 17.80 -9.27 -6.25
CA ALA A 154 17.45 -9.50 -4.85
C ALA A 154 16.47 -10.67 -4.74
N GLY A 155 16.76 -11.63 -3.88
CA GLY A 155 15.86 -12.76 -3.62
C GLY A 155 14.56 -12.29 -2.93
N PRO A 156 13.49 -13.12 -2.97
CA PRO A 156 12.19 -12.78 -2.35
C PRO A 156 12.31 -12.36 -0.88
N GLY A 157 13.30 -12.88 -0.17
CA GLY A 157 13.55 -12.56 1.22
C GLY A 157 14.15 -11.18 1.46
N GLU A 158 15.10 -10.78 0.63
CA GLU A 158 15.68 -9.44 0.71
C GLU A 158 14.64 -8.37 0.35
N LEU A 159 13.79 -8.66 -0.63
CA LEU A 159 12.68 -7.81 -1.01
C LEU A 159 11.63 -7.71 0.11
N ALA A 160 11.24 -8.83 0.72
CA ALA A 160 10.31 -8.83 1.85
C ALA A 160 10.90 -8.09 3.07
N ALA A 161 12.20 -8.22 3.33
CA ALA A 161 12.89 -7.45 4.37
C ALA A 161 12.95 -5.95 4.04
N SER A 162 13.23 -5.59 2.79
CA SER A 162 13.24 -4.21 2.31
C SER A 162 11.86 -3.55 2.44
N LEU A 163 10.79 -4.27 2.09
CA LEU A 163 9.42 -3.80 2.25
C LEU A 163 9.01 -3.64 3.72
N ALA A 164 9.48 -4.55 4.60
CA ALA A 164 9.27 -4.41 6.05
C ALA A 164 9.98 -3.18 6.62
N LEU A 165 11.18 -2.86 6.12
CA LEU A 165 11.90 -1.63 6.49
C LEU A 165 11.18 -0.37 6.00
N LEU A 166 10.60 -0.37 4.80
CA LEU A 166 9.82 0.74 4.28
C LEU A 166 8.59 1.03 5.15
N SER A 167 7.90 0.00 5.66
CA SER A 167 6.76 0.17 6.57
C SER A 167 7.15 0.77 7.94
N HIS A 168 8.42 0.67 8.33
CA HIS A 168 8.97 1.29 9.53
C HIS A 168 9.54 2.70 9.27
N ALA A 169 10.04 2.97 8.06
CA ALA A 169 10.57 4.28 7.69
C ALA A 169 9.49 5.37 7.66
N ASP A 170 8.23 5.01 7.41
CA ASP A 170 7.07 5.90 7.49
C ASP A 170 6.77 6.44 8.91
N LYS A 171 7.42 5.92 9.94
CA LYS A 171 7.24 6.34 11.34
C LYS A 171 8.26 7.37 11.83
N GLY A 172 9.26 7.72 11.00
CA GLY A 172 10.24 8.77 11.31
C GLY A 172 9.65 10.17 11.18
N GLU A 173 10.19 11.15 11.93
CA GLU A 173 9.85 12.55 11.68
C GLU A 173 10.28 12.93 10.25
N PRO A 174 9.36 13.47 9.44
CA PRO A 174 9.67 13.82 8.07
C PRO A 174 10.60 15.02 8.03
N GLY A 175 11.80 14.79 7.47
CA GLY A 175 12.76 15.85 7.18
C GLY A 175 12.29 16.77 6.02
N ASN A 176 13.23 17.39 5.31
CA ASN A 176 12.95 18.21 4.13
C ASN A 176 12.56 17.32 2.93
N GLN A 177 11.28 16.91 2.88
CA GLN A 177 10.72 15.96 1.91
C GLN A 177 9.35 16.42 1.44
N VAL A 178 8.97 16.02 0.22
CA VAL A 178 7.59 16.20 -0.26
C VAL A 178 6.68 15.24 0.49
N ARG A 179 5.60 15.76 1.08
CA ARG A 179 4.61 14.95 1.79
C ARG A 179 3.49 14.57 0.84
N LEU A 180 3.33 13.26 0.63
CA LEU A 180 2.20 12.68 -0.11
C LEU A 180 1.20 12.15 0.92
N MET A 181 -0.07 12.57 0.82
CA MET A 181 -1.10 12.15 1.76
C MET A 181 -2.50 12.30 1.18
N SER A 182 -3.47 11.61 1.76
CA SER A 182 -4.87 11.87 1.45
C SER A 182 -5.34 13.18 2.07
N LEU A 183 -6.42 13.76 1.53
CA LEU A 183 -7.05 14.96 2.10
C LEU A 183 -7.49 14.77 3.57
N HIS A 184 -7.94 13.56 3.93
CA HIS A 184 -8.28 13.22 5.31
C HIS A 184 -7.07 13.29 6.25
N ALA A 185 -5.92 12.80 5.80
CA ALA A 185 -4.69 12.80 6.58
C ALA A 185 -4.06 14.19 6.72
N ALA A 186 -4.39 15.10 5.81
CA ALA A 186 -3.94 16.47 5.85
C ALA A 186 -4.66 17.34 6.92
N LYS A 187 -5.72 16.82 7.55
CA LYS A 187 -6.47 17.56 8.58
C LYS A 187 -5.56 17.90 9.76
N GLY A 188 -5.51 19.19 10.10
CA GLY A 188 -4.68 19.70 11.19
C GLY A 188 -3.23 20.00 10.84
N LEU A 189 -2.79 19.67 9.61
CA LEU A 189 -1.47 20.04 9.11
C LEU A 189 -1.57 21.31 8.26
N GLU A 190 -0.43 21.96 8.02
CA GLU A 190 -0.33 23.14 7.16
C GLU A 190 1.01 23.13 6.41
N PHE A 191 0.99 23.59 5.15
CA PHE A 191 2.15 23.58 4.25
C PHE A 191 2.25 24.89 3.52
N ARG A 192 3.47 25.32 3.18
CA ARG A 192 3.68 26.52 2.35
C ARG A 192 3.05 26.34 0.96
N TYR A 193 3.24 25.16 0.38
CA TYR A 193 2.83 24.78 -0.97
C TYR A 193 2.00 23.52 -0.93
N VAL A 194 0.82 23.53 -1.57
CA VAL A 194 -0.07 22.38 -1.61
C VAL A 194 -0.45 22.07 -3.06
N PHE A 195 -0.34 20.81 -3.45
CA PHE A 195 -0.78 20.28 -4.73
C PHE A 195 -1.91 19.28 -4.47
N ILE A 196 -3.13 19.60 -4.87
CA ILE A 196 -4.26 18.67 -4.84
C ILE A 196 -4.40 18.10 -6.24
N ILE A 197 -4.16 16.80 -6.37
CA ILE A 197 -4.22 16.07 -7.65
C ILE A 197 -5.51 15.27 -7.74
N GLY A 198 -5.96 14.97 -8.96
CA GLY A 198 -7.17 14.17 -9.18
C GLY A 198 -8.46 14.90 -8.82
N VAL A 199 -8.54 16.22 -9.10
CA VAL A 199 -9.76 17.01 -8.88
C VAL A 199 -10.70 16.84 -10.09
N ASP A 200 -11.08 15.60 -10.38
CA ASP A 200 -12.02 15.20 -11.43
C ASP A 200 -13.35 14.71 -10.83
N ALA A 201 -14.38 14.59 -11.68
CA ALA A 201 -15.74 14.30 -11.25
C ALA A 201 -15.94 12.90 -10.65
N ASP A 202 -15.02 11.94 -10.93
CA ASP A 202 -15.11 10.55 -10.42
C ASP A 202 -14.27 10.35 -9.15
N THR A 203 -13.30 11.24 -8.92
CA THR A 203 -12.36 11.14 -7.80
C THR A 203 -12.78 12.05 -6.64
N LEU A 204 -13.25 13.26 -6.93
CA LEU A 204 -13.66 14.24 -5.92
C LEU A 204 -14.79 15.13 -6.50
N PRO A 205 -16.06 14.88 -6.14
CA PRO A 205 -16.55 13.90 -5.16
C PRO A 205 -16.37 12.46 -5.63
N HIS A 206 -16.15 11.54 -4.67
CA HIS A 206 -16.08 10.12 -4.97
C HIS A 206 -17.47 9.60 -5.40
N GLU A 207 -17.54 8.78 -6.46
CA GLU A 207 -18.79 8.29 -7.06
C GLU A 207 -19.74 7.67 -6.01
N ALA A 208 -19.24 6.80 -5.14
CA ALA A 208 -20.02 6.20 -4.08
C ALA A 208 -20.61 7.24 -3.09
N SER A 209 -19.88 8.32 -2.81
CA SER A 209 -20.38 9.41 -1.94
C SER A 209 -21.50 10.20 -2.63
N VAL A 210 -21.44 10.32 -3.96
CA VAL A 210 -22.52 10.95 -4.75
C VAL A 210 -23.78 10.09 -4.73
N GLU A 211 -23.66 8.78 -4.94
CA GLU A 211 -24.77 7.82 -4.90
C GLU A 211 -25.45 7.77 -3.53
N GLU A 212 -24.68 7.90 -2.46
CA GLU A 212 -25.17 7.94 -1.07
C GLU A 212 -25.63 9.33 -0.62
N GLY A 213 -25.62 10.33 -1.48
CA GLY A 213 -26.06 11.69 -1.18
C GLY A 213 -25.13 12.48 -0.26
N ARG A 214 -23.86 12.05 -0.09
CA ARG A 214 -22.88 12.66 0.83
C ARG A 214 -21.95 13.68 0.15
N ILE A 215 -22.47 14.42 -0.83
CA ILE A 215 -21.70 15.42 -1.59
C ILE A 215 -21.13 16.51 -0.68
N ASP A 216 -21.86 16.90 0.38
CA ASP A 216 -21.40 17.93 1.31
C ASP A 216 -20.18 17.51 2.15
N GLU A 217 -20.03 16.21 2.42
CA GLU A 217 -18.85 15.67 3.07
C GLU A 217 -17.61 15.78 2.16
N GLU A 218 -17.76 15.43 0.89
CA GLU A 218 -16.71 15.56 -0.12
C GLU A 218 -16.31 17.02 -0.36
N ARG A 219 -17.30 17.95 -0.34
CA ARG A 219 -17.02 19.40 -0.43
C ARG A 219 -16.22 19.87 0.78
N ARG A 220 -16.56 19.42 1.98
CA ARG A 220 -15.78 19.73 3.21
C ARG A 220 -14.39 19.16 3.14
N LEU A 221 -14.22 17.99 2.53
CA LEU A 221 -12.91 17.36 2.34
C LEU A 221 -12.03 18.19 1.41
N LEU A 222 -12.56 18.68 0.28
CA LEU A 222 -11.84 19.62 -0.59
C LEU A 222 -11.51 20.92 0.16
N TYR A 223 -12.44 21.48 0.92
CA TYR A 223 -12.20 22.68 1.74
C TYR A 223 -11.05 22.45 2.73
N VAL A 224 -11.00 21.28 3.39
CA VAL A 224 -9.86 20.93 4.25
C VAL A 224 -8.55 20.97 3.45
N GLY A 225 -8.51 20.39 2.26
CA GLY A 225 -7.32 20.40 1.41
C GLY A 225 -6.87 21.81 1.01
N ILE A 226 -7.79 22.64 0.55
CA ILE A 226 -7.52 24.04 0.15
C ILE A 226 -6.93 24.84 1.32
N THR A 227 -7.52 24.70 2.51
CA THR A 227 -7.08 25.44 3.71
C THR A 227 -5.76 24.93 4.29
N ARG A 228 -5.13 23.92 3.71
CA ARG A 228 -3.77 23.47 4.11
C ARG A 228 -2.65 24.33 3.53
N ALA A 229 -2.94 25.10 2.48
CA ALA A 229 -1.96 25.95 1.83
C ALA A 229 -1.81 27.29 2.57
N LYS A 230 -0.57 27.66 2.90
CA LYS A 230 -0.21 28.96 3.49
C LYS A 230 0.12 30.00 2.44
N GLU A 231 0.78 29.60 1.35
CA GLU A 231 1.31 30.52 0.34
C GLU A 231 0.72 30.23 -1.03
N GLN A 232 0.72 28.98 -1.47
CA GLN A 232 0.29 28.66 -2.83
C GLN A 232 -0.40 27.30 -2.91
N LEU A 233 -1.48 27.24 -3.69
CA LEU A 233 -2.29 26.06 -3.93
C LEU A 233 -2.33 25.77 -5.43
N TRP A 234 -2.17 24.52 -5.81
CA TRP A 234 -2.42 24.00 -7.15
C TRP A 234 -3.48 22.92 -7.11
N LEU A 235 -4.46 23.04 -7.98
CA LEU A 235 -5.49 22.04 -8.22
C LEU A 235 -5.27 21.45 -9.60
N SER A 236 -5.22 20.13 -9.74
CA SER A 236 -5.02 19.50 -11.04
C SER A 236 -5.92 18.29 -11.25
N TYR A 237 -6.31 18.06 -12.49
CA TYR A 237 -7.02 16.87 -12.92
C TYR A 237 -6.49 16.41 -14.28
N PRO A 238 -6.44 15.08 -14.55
CA PRO A 238 -6.07 14.57 -15.86
C PRO A 238 -7.25 14.72 -16.84
N ARG A 239 -7.00 15.05 -18.10
CA ARG A 239 -8.02 15.06 -19.14
C ARG A 239 -8.42 13.66 -19.58
N GLU A 240 -7.48 12.74 -19.49
CA GLU A 240 -7.64 11.33 -19.82
C GLU A 240 -6.93 10.48 -18.77
N ALA A 241 -7.53 9.34 -18.42
CA ALA A 241 -6.90 8.33 -17.59
C ALA A 241 -7.09 6.95 -18.20
N GLN A 242 -6.13 6.08 -17.98
CA GLN A 242 -6.27 4.67 -18.31
C GLN A 242 -6.76 3.93 -17.06
N ARG A 243 -7.99 3.44 -17.11
CA ARG A 243 -8.58 2.59 -16.05
C ARG A 243 -8.96 1.25 -16.66
N TRP A 244 -8.49 0.17 -16.07
CA TRP A 244 -8.77 -1.23 -16.51
C TRP A 244 -8.47 -1.50 -18.01
N GLY A 245 -7.43 -0.86 -18.54
CA GLY A 245 -7.02 -1.02 -19.94
C GLY A 245 -7.73 -0.11 -20.92
N GLU A 246 -8.77 0.62 -20.52
CA GLU A 246 -9.52 1.55 -21.34
C GLU A 246 -9.09 3.02 -21.09
N ARG A 247 -9.05 3.82 -22.16
CA ARG A 247 -8.85 5.27 -22.05
C ARG A 247 -10.20 5.94 -21.81
N LEU A 248 -10.31 6.57 -20.65
CA LEU A 248 -11.49 7.35 -20.27
C LEU A 248 -11.16 8.84 -20.32
N LYS A 249 -12.06 9.63 -20.91
CA LYS A 249 -12.02 11.08 -20.79
C LYS A 249 -12.61 11.49 -19.47
N LEU A 250 -11.85 12.25 -18.71
CA LEU A 250 -12.28 12.73 -17.39
C LEU A 250 -12.80 14.17 -17.48
N VAL A 251 -13.80 14.45 -16.66
CA VAL A 251 -14.41 15.77 -16.53
C VAL A 251 -13.90 16.43 -15.24
N PRO A 252 -13.62 17.74 -15.24
CA PRO A 252 -13.23 18.42 -14.01
C PRO A 252 -14.29 18.30 -12.93
N SER A 253 -13.85 18.24 -11.66
CA SER A 253 -14.76 18.24 -10.51
C SER A 253 -15.73 19.41 -10.53
N ARG A 254 -16.99 19.13 -10.20
CA ARG A 254 -18.03 20.17 -10.01
C ARG A 254 -17.62 21.25 -9.00
N PHE A 255 -16.82 20.87 -8.01
CA PHE A 255 -16.36 21.79 -6.98
C PHE A 255 -15.44 22.90 -7.51
N LEU A 256 -14.77 22.70 -8.64
CA LEU A 256 -13.96 23.74 -9.28
C LEU A 256 -14.81 24.90 -9.81
N ALA A 257 -16.08 24.65 -10.11
CA ALA A 257 -17.02 25.71 -10.52
C ALA A 257 -17.60 26.49 -9.33
N GLU A 258 -17.46 25.98 -8.12
CA GLU A 258 -17.90 26.63 -6.89
C GLU A 258 -16.83 27.59 -6.34
N LEU A 259 -15.60 27.57 -6.87
CA LEU A 259 -14.52 28.46 -6.46
C LEU A 259 -14.63 29.82 -7.16
N PRO A 260 -14.27 30.93 -6.49
CA PRO A 260 -14.27 32.27 -7.07
C PRO A 260 -13.39 32.35 -8.31
N ALA A 261 -13.96 32.67 -9.46
CA ALA A 261 -13.23 32.63 -10.74
C ALA A 261 -12.09 33.67 -10.81
N GLU A 262 -12.27 34.79 -10.09
CA GLU A 262 -11.31 35.88 -9.98
C GLU A 262 -10.07 35.52 -9.16
N GLU A 263 -10.17 34.53 -8.29
CA GLU A 263 -9.06 34.03 -7.47
C GLU A 263 -8.30 32.85 -8.14
N LEU A 264 -8.82 32.38 -9.30
CA LEU A 264 -8.28 31.21 -9.97
C LEU A 264 -7.52 31.58 -11.24
N GLN A 265 -6.27 31.23 -11.29
CA GLN A 265 -5.51 31.18 -12.52
C GLN A 265 -5.67 29.81 -13.17
N ARG A 266 -6.24 29.75 -14.38
CA ARG A 266 -6.45 28.49 -15.12
C ARG A 266 -5.36 28.32 -16.18
N ASP A 267 -4.54 27.27 -16.03
CA ASP A 267 -3.56 26.85 -17.04
C ASP A 267 -4.18 25.76 -17.95
N GLY A 268 -3.84 25.73 -19.22
CA GLY A 268 -4.31 24.71 -20.19
C GLY A 268 -5.60 25.07 -20.92
N ALA A 269 -6.19 26.23 -20.66
CA ALA A 269 -7.39 26.70 -21.31
C ALA A 269 -7.06 27.59 -22.56
N ASP A 270 -5.99 28.40 -22.51
CA ASP A 270 -5.52 29.25 -23.55
C ASP A 270 -4.00 29.05 -23.77
N PRO A 271 -3.57 28.48 -24.93
CA PRO A 271 -2.17 28.20 -25.19
C PRO A 271 -1.27 29.45 -25.20
N VAL A 272 -1.81 30.65 -25.55
CA VAL A 272 -1.06 31.90 -25.60
C VAL A 272 -0.84 32.44 -24.19
N ALA A 273 -1.92 32.52 -23.39
CA ALA A 273 -1.85 32.93 -22.00
C ALA A 273 -0.98 31.96 -21.16
N ASP A 274 -1.09 30.66 -21.42
CA ASP A 274 -0.26 29.63 -20.77
C ASP A 274 1.23 29.80 -21.06
N ALA A 275 1.59 30.18 -22.31
CA ALA A 275 2.98 30.43 -22.71
C ALA A 275 3.55 31.66 -21.99
N GLU A 276 2.75 32.74 -21.88
CA GLU A 276 3.13 33.96 -21.16
C GLU A 276 3.31 33.68 -19.65
N HIS A 277 2.40 32.94 -19.03
CA HIS A 277 2.49 32.56 -17.62
C HIS A 277 3.71 31.68 -17.35
N LYS A 278 4.02 30.71 -18.24
CA LYS A 278 5.24 29.88 -18.12
C LYS A 278 6.50 30.73 -18.19
N LYS A 279 6.53 31.71 -19.09
CA LYS A 279 7.65 32.63 -19.25
C LYS A 279 7.82 33.53 -18.02
N ALA A 280 6.73 34.04 -17.48
CA ALA A 280 6.74 34.86 -16.26
C ALA A 280 7.25 34.09 -15.05
N ARG A 281 6.78 32.82 -14.85
CA ARG A 281 7.27 31.94 -13.79
C ARG A 281 8.74 31.57 -13.93
N ALA A 282 9.20 31.30 -15.16
CA ALA A 282 10.60 31.02 -15.42
C ALA A 282 11.47 32.24 -15.07
N ASN A 283 11.07 33.44 -15.48
CA ASN A 283 11.77 34.67 -15.17
C ASN A 283 11.82 34.95 -13.64
N ALA A 284 10.70 34.74 -12.92
CA ALA A 284 10.65 34.89 -11.48
C ALA A 284 11.56 33.85 -10.77
N GLY A 285 11.59 32.63 -11.27
CA GLY A 285 12.49 31.58 -10.77
C GLY A 285 13.96 31.92 -10.99
N PHE A 286 14.31 32.43 -12.18
CA PHE A 286 15.68 32.90 -12.47
C PHE A 286 16.08 34.08 -11.58
N ALA A 287 15.19 35.04 -11.37
CA ALA A 287 15.44 36.18 -10.49
C ALA A 287 15.65 35.78 -9.05
N ALA A 288 14.88 34.80 -8.56
CA ALA A 288 15.04 34.27 -7.21
C ALA A 288 16.37 33.51 -7.03
N ILE A 289 16.78 32.72 -8.04
CA ILE A 289 18.09 32.03 -8.04
C ILE A 289 19.22 33.07 -8.07
N GLN A 290 19.11 34.10 -8.89
CA GLN A 290 20.12 35.14 -8.99
C GLN A 290 20.27 35.93 -7.66
N ALA A 291 19.17 36.26 -7.01
CA ALA A 291 19.17 36.88 -5.68
C ALA A 291 19.81 36.01 -4.59
N LEU A 292 19.74 34.67 -4.74
CA LEU A 292 20.41 33.72 -3.83
C LEU A 292 21.91 33.56 -4.10
N LEU A 293 22.38 33.91 -5.32
CA LEU A 293 23.78 33.82 -5.71
C LEU A 293 24.52 35.13 -5.44
N ASP A 294 23.81 36.26 -5.37
CA ASP A 294 24.36 37.61 -5.18
C ASP A 294 24.38 38.03 -3.69
N GLY A 295 23.86 37.20 -2.78
CA GLY A 295 23.85 37.43 -1.30
C GLY A 295 24.66 36.40 -0.56
#